data_86d0b26482f5dc1d37f9757e09325da8
#
_entry.id   86d0b26482f5dc1d37f9757e09325da8
#
_cell.length_a   1.000
_cell.length_b   1.000
_cell.length_c   1.000
_cell.angle_alpha   90.00
_cell.angle_beta   90.00
_cell.angle_gamma   90.00
#
_symmetry.space_group_name_H-M   'P 1'
#
loop_
_entity.id
_entity.type
_entity.pdbx_description
1 polymer ?
#
loop_
_entity_poly.entity_id
_entity_poly.type
_entity_poly.pdbx_seq_one_letter_code
_entity_poly.pdbx_strand_id
1 'polypeptide(L)'
;MSGSLYSPSGAGTYFVYLMASQFDPAEGIRSIQAGIDYDAVTLSGVDIFSWNLCADSQEPGPGWYQVPKSVNRLIWNVEQCPSDTLVVGGYFYMTCYTPSFLTISPFGSDSAAIQTCIGNTVTLPPTALGYVAFGSIPGCNPCLAPCNTVSIRPTSWSALKSLVGQGP
;
A
#
# COMPACT_ATOMS: atom_id res chain seq x y z
N MET A 1 8.71 -2.55 12.14
CA MET A 1 8.66 -1.08 12.32
C MET A 1 7.34 -0.58 11.79
N SER A 2 6.43 -0.11 12.63
CA SER A 2 5.22 0.57 12.17
C SER A 2 5.67 1.91 11.58
N GLY A 3 5.63 2.03 10.27
CA GLY A 3 5.97 3.26 9.59
C GLY A 3 4.81 4.24 9.64
N SER A 4 4.59 4.84 10.79
CA SER A 4 3.82 6.06 10.86
C SER A 4 4.77 7.19 10.48
N LEU A 5 4.72 7.64 9.22
CA LEU A 5 5.40 8.87 8.82
C LEU A 5 4.58 10.04 9.37
N TYR A 6 5.01 10.58 10.47
CA TYR A 6 4.42 11.77 11.06
C TYR A 6 5.15 13.00 10.50
N SER A 7 4.41 13.82 9.74
CA SER A 7 4.82 15.21 9.47
C SER A 7 3.90 16.13 10.27
N PRO A 8 4.39 16.82 11.28
CA PRO A 8 3.55 17.67 12.14
C PRO A 8 3.06 18.96 11.47
N SER A 9 3.50 19.30 10.27
CA SER A 9 3.31 20.63 9.69
C SER A 9 2.86 20.64 8.22
N GLY A 10 1.89 19.83 7.85
CA GLY A 10 1.30 19.96 6.51
C GLY A 10 1.99 19.10 5.43
N ALA A 11 1.90 19.54 4.18
CA ALA A 11 2.37 18.81 3.01
C ALA A 11 3.84 18.37 3.13
N GLY A 12 4.07 17.09 2.92
CA GLY A 12 5.41 16.49 2.92
C GLY A 12 5.60 15.58 1.73
N THR A 13 6.86 15.42 1.31
CA THR A 13 7.24 14.48 0.25
C THR A 13 7.82 13.22 0.87
N TYR A 14 7.42 12.06 0.35
CA TYR A 14 7.71 10.76 0.96
C TYR A 14 8.17 9.75 -0.06
N PHE A 15 9.00 8.80 0.39
CA PHE A 15 9.24 7.54 -0.28
C PHE A 15 8.48 6.44 0.48
N VAL A 16 7.52 5.80 -0.18
CA VAL A 16 6.68 4.75 0.41
C VAL A 16 6.97 3.44 -0.29
N TYR A 17 7.45 2.44 0.45
CA TYR A 17 7.87 1.15 -0.09
C TYR A 17 6.72 0.14 -0.04
N LEU A 18 6.50 -0.53 -1.17
CA LEU A 18 5.67 -1.74 -1.25
C LEU A 18 6.53 -2.93 -0.91
N MET A 19 6.19 -3.63 0.18
CA MET A 19 7.00 -4.73 0.71
C MET A 19 6.12 -5.93 1.06
N ALA A 20 6.70 -7.13 0.92
CA ALA A 20 6.13 -8.36 1.44
C ALA A 20 7.05 -8.96 2.51
N SER A 21 6.44 -9.56 3.54
CA SER A 21 7.17 -10.24 4.62
C SER A 21 6.33 -11.38 5.21
N GLN A 22 6.90 -12.14 6.14
CA GLN A 22 6.26 -13.29 6.82
C GLN A 22 5.83 -14.42 5.87
N PHE A 23 6.46 -14.55 4.72
CA PHE A 23 6.37 -15.74 3.88
C PHE A 23 7.49 -16.74 4.27
N ASP A 24 7.37 -17.99 3.81
CA ASP A 24 8.44 -18.96 4.02
C ASP A 24 9.65 -18.63 3.13
N PRO A 25 10.80 -18.24 3.69
CA PRO A 25 11.98 -17.94 2.89
C PRO A 25 12.48 -19.13 2.06
N ALA A 26 12.18 -20.36 2.47
CA ALA A 26 12.55 -21.55 1.70
C ALA A 26 11.77 -21.66 0.38
N GLU A 27 10.59 -21.07 0.31
CA GLU A 27 9.78 -21.04 -0.91
C GLU A 27 10.07 -19.83 -1.80
N GLY A 28 10.58 -18.72 -1.22
CA GLY A 28 10.82 -17.47 -1.92
C GLY A 28 9.57 -16.82 -2.50
N ILE A 29 9.71 -15.66 -3.15
CA ILE A 29 8.61 -14.94 -3.81
C ILE A 29 8.88 -14.83 -5.31
N ARG A 30 7.97 -15.40 -6.13
CA ARG A 30 7.96 -15.26 -7.58
C ARG A 30 7.16 -14.06 -8.05
N SER A 31 6.00 -13.81 -7.45
CA SER A 31 5.20 -12.63 -7.78
C SER A 31 4.37 -12.14 -6.61
N ILE A 32 4.07 -10.83 -6.66
CA ILE A 32 3.10 -10.16 -5.79
C ILE A 32 2.06 -9.53 -6.70
N GLN A 33 0.78 -9.81 -6.45
CA GLN A 33 -0.33 -9.12 -7.09
C GLN A 33 -1.16 -8.38 -6.04
N ALA A 34 -1.30 -7.08 -6.23
CA ALA A 34 -2.08 -6.22 -5.34
C ALA A 34 -2.51 -4.94 -6.06
N GLY A 35 -3.45 -4.25 -5.49
CA GLY A 35 -3.81 -2.89 -5.86
C GLY A 35 -3.32 -1.89 -4.82
N ILE A 36 -3.53 -0.62 -5.14
CA ILE A 36 -3.38 0.51 -4.21
C ILE A 36 -4.66 1.34 -4.22
N ASP A 37 -4.99 1.92 -3.07
CA ASP A 37 -6.11 2.86 -2.96
C ASP A 37 -5.71 4.06 -2.11
N TYR A 38 -6.09 5.25 -2.54
CA TYR A 38 -5.73 6.52 -1.89
C TYR A 38 -6.69 7.64 -2.30
N ASP A 39 -6.70 8.75 -1.59
CA ASP A 39 -7.43 9.96 -1.97
C ASP A 39 -6.62 10.77 -3.00
N ALA A 40 -7.05 10.73 -4.25
CA ALA A 40 -6.41 11.40 -5.38
C ALA A 40 -6.92 12.85 -5.63
N VAL A 41 -7.53 13.46 -4.63
CA VAL A 41 -7.97 14.87 -4.79
C VAL A 41 -6.74 15.76 -4.87
N THR A 42 -6.52 16.34 -6.05
CA THR A 42 -5.36 17.19 -6.35
C THR A 42 -5.20 18.32 -5.32
N LEU A 43 -3.99 18.49 -4.81
CA LEU A 43 -3.59 19.48 -3.81
C LEU A 43 -4.30 19.36 -2.45
N SER A 44 -5.03 18.27 -2.19
CA SER A 44 -5.67 18.05 -0.90
C SER A 44 -5.54 16.63 -0.36
N GLY A 45 -5.27 15.64 -1.19
CA GLY A 45 -5.06 14.25 -0.83
C GLY A 45 -3.61 13.83 -1.03
N VAL A 46 -3.42 12.77 -1.79
CA VAL A 46 -2.14 12.17 -2.13
C VAL A 46 -1.88 12.32 -3.62
N ASP A 47 -0.74 12.91 -3.98
CA ASP A 47 -0.24 12.94 -5.36
C ASP A 47 0.97 12.02 -5.48
N ILE A 48 0.88 10.99 -6.32
CA ILE A 48 1.99 10.08 -6.60
C ILE A 48 2.69 10.53 -7.86
N PHE A 49 3.95 10.96 -7.74
CA PHE A 49 4.74 11.49 -8.84
C PHE A 49 5.40 10.39 -9.67
N SER A 50 5.89 9.34 -9.01
CA SER A 50 6.50 8.20 -9.69
C SER A 50 6.35 6.91 -8.90
N TRP A 51 6.41 5.82 -9.64
CA TRP A 51 6.61 4.47 -9.16
C TRP A 51 7.96 3.95 -9.66
N ASN A 52 8.73 3.35 -8.79
CA ASN A 52 10.04 2.78 -9.10
C ASN A 52 10.01 1.29 -8.74
N LEU A 53 10.17 0.47 -9.77
CA LEU A 53 10.14 -0.98 -9.65
C LEU A 53 11.45 -1.50 -9.04
N CYS A 54 11.36 -2.42 -8.09
CA CYS A 54 12.50 -3.19 -7.54
C CYS A 54 12.44 -4.68 -7.93
N ALA A 55 11.31 -5.16 -8.46
CA ALA A 55 11.18 -6.47 -9.07
C ALA A 55 11.81 -6.47 -10.48
N ASP A 56 12.01 -7.66 -11.07
CA ASP A 56 12.61 -7.79 -12.40
C ASP A 56 11.68 -7.31 -13.51
N SER A 57 10.37 -7.48 -13.33
CA SER A 57 9.35 -7.04 -14.28
C SER A 57 8.01 -6.79 -13.58
N GLN A 58 7.06 -6.21 -14.32
CA GLN A 58 5.72 -5.96 -13.84
C GLN A 58 4.68 -6.08 -14.95
N GLU A 59 3.45 -6.38 -14.56
CA GLU A 59 2.25 -6.36 -15.40
C GLU A 59 1.27 -5.34 -14.79
N PRO A 60 1.43 -4.03 -15.13
CA PRO A 60 0.58 -3.00 -14.55
C PRO A 60 -0.81 -3.02 -15.21
N GLY A 61 -1.84 -2.92 -14.39
CA GLY A 61 -3.18 -2.62 -14.86
C GLY A 61 -3.32 -1.17 -15.32
N PRO A 62 -4.46 -0.82 -15.97
CA PRO A 62 -4.70 0.53 -16.44
C PRO A 62 -4.57 1.56 -15.33
N GLY A 63 -3.83 2.63 -15.59
CA GLY A 63 -3.65 3.74 -14.66
C GLY A 63 -2.80 3.42 -13.43
N TRP A 64 -2.00 2.34 -13.47
CA TRP A 64 -1.14 1.97 -12.34
C TRP A 64 -0.44 3.18 -11.74
N TYR A 65 -0.50 3.25 -10.44
CA TYR A 65 -0.14 4.25 -9.46
C TYR A 65 -0.77 5.66 -9.64
N GLN A 66 -1.27 6.03 -10.81
CA GLN A 66 -1.84 7.37 -11.08
C GLN A 66 -3.34 7.45 -10.78
N VAL A 67 -4.01 6.30 -10.70
CA VAL A 67 -5.45 6.21 -10.43
C VAL A 67 -5.68 5.34 -9.19
N PRO A 68 -6.49 5.80 -8.20
CA PRO A 68 -6.93 4.98 -7.09
C PRO A 68 -7.55 3.66 -7.55
N LYS A 69 -7.38 2.60 -6.76
CA LYS A 69 -7.83 1.23 -7.08
C LYS A 69 -7.17 0.61 -8.30
N SER A 70 -6.08 1.20 -8.77
CA SER A 70 -5.25 0.58 -9.80
C SER A 70 -4.48 -0.62 -9.23
N VAL A 71 -4.13 -1.55 -10.10
CA VAL A 71 -3.55 -2.84 -9.74
C VAL A 71 -2.24 -3.09 -10.48
N ASN A 72 -1.38 -3.91 -9.89
CA ASN A 72 -0.14 -4.34 -10.53
C ASN A 72 0.24 -5.74 -10.06
N ARG A 73 0.89 -6.49 -10.96
CA ARG A 73 1.58 -7.72 -10.63
C ARG A 73 3.08 -7.48 -10.78
N LEU A 74 3.83 -7.68 -9.70
CA LEU A 74 5.29 -7.62 -9.66
C LEU A 74 5.83 -9.02 -9.81
N ILE A 75 6.89 -9.20 -10.61
CA ILE A 75 7.40 -10.53 -10.98
C ILE A 75 8.91 -10.54 -10.83
N TRP A 76 9.43 -11.57 -10.16
CA TRP A 76 10.85 -11.87 -10.06
C TRP A 76 11.21 -13.08 -10.92
N ASN A 77 12.44 -13.10 -11.40
CA ASN A 77 12.97 -14.22 -12.16
C ASN A 77 13.04 -15.46 -11.26
N VAL A 78 12.60 -16.59 -11.77
CA VAL A 78 12.61 -17.86 -11.03
C VAL A 78 14.02 -18.32 -10.63
N GLU A 79 15.04 -17.91 -11.38
CA GLU A 79 16.44 -18.25 -11.08
C GLU A 79 17.04 -17.37 -9.98
N GLN A 80 16.43 -16.23 -9.68
CA GLN A 80 16.89 -15.25 -8.70
C GLN A 80 15.77 -14.90 -7.71
N CYS A 81 14.98 -15.87 -7.38
CA CYS A 81 13.82 -15.72 -6.52
C CYS A 81 14.23 -15.16 -5.14
N PRO A 82 13.75 -13.97 -4.74
CA PRO A 82 14.10 -13.44 -3.44
C PRO A 82 13.56 -14.32 -2.33
N SER A 83 14.45 -14.66 -1.39
CA SER A 83 14.16 -15.51 -0.23
C SER A 83 14.47 -14.82 1.10
N ASP A 84 14.63 -13.51 1.08
CA ASP A 84 14.80 -12.72 2.28
C ASP A 84 13.48 -12.63 3.07
N THR A 85 13.57 -12.44 4.38
CA THR A 85 12.39 -12.27 5.24
C THR A 85 11.56 -11.03 4.94
N LEU A 86 12.13 -10.10 4.17
CA LEU A 86 11.50 -8.88 3.69
C LEU A 86 11.90 -8.65 2.22
N VAL A 87 10.94 -8.64 1.33
CA VAL A 87 11.14 -8.40 -0.10
C VAL A 87 10.52 -7.06 -0.49
N VAL A 88 11.30 -6.21 -1.15
CA VAL A 88 10.85 -4.91 -1.64
C VAL A 88 10.42 -5.05 -3.10
N GLY A 89 9.14 -4.80 -3.37
CA GLY A 89 8.59 -4.83 -4.74
C GLY A 89 8.83 -3.53 -5.51
N GLY A 90 8.90 -2.42 -4.80
CA GLY A 90 9.12 -1.10 -5.38
C GLY A 90 8.81 0.02 -4.39
N TYR A 91 8.87 1.26 -4.86
CA TYR A 91 8.53 2.41 -4.03
C TYR A 91 7.85 3.52 -4.83
N PHE A 92 6.98 4.25 -4.14
CA PHE A 92 6.33 5.45 -4.64
C PHE A 92 7.08 6.68 -4.16
N TYR A 93 7.29 7.65 -5.05
CA TYR A 93 7.67 9.01 -4.70
C TYR A 93 6.42 9.86 -4.77
N MET A 94 6.02 10.46 -3.65
CA MET A 94 4.69 11.04 -3.51
C MET A 94 4.68 12.20 -2.52
N THR A 95 3.64 13.00 -2.58
CA THR A 95 3.33 14.01 -1.56
C THR A 95 1.94 13.78 -0.97
N CYS A 96 1.77 14.24 0.26
CA CYS A 96 0.49 14.25 0.93
C CYS A 96 0.24 15.66 1.46
N TYR A 97 -0.89 16.27 1.12
CA TYR A 97 -1.21 17.66 1.47
C TYR A 97 -2.03 17.78 2.76
N THR A 98 -2.86 16.77 3.04
CA THR A 98 -3.68 16.69 4.25
C THR A 98 -3.58 15.31 4.86
N PRO A 99 -3.98 15.10 6.13
CA PRO A 99 -4.04 13.76 6.70
C PRO A 99 -4.81 12.80 5.80
N SER A 100 -4.15 11.75 5.33
CA SER A 100 -4.69 10.80 4.35
C SER A 100 -4.00 9.44 4.48
N PHE A 101 -4.38 8.49 3.60
CA PHE A 101 -3.85 7.14 3.58
C PHE A 101 -3.44 6.73 2.17
N LEU A 102 -2.42 5.86 2.09
CA LEU A 102 -2.19 4.99 0.95
C LEU A 102 -2.32 3.56 1.44
N THR A 103 -3.27 2.83 0.89
CA THR A 103 -3.63 1.46 1.32
C THR A 103 -3.26 0.46 0.25
N ILE A 104 -2.74 -0.69 0.64
CA ILE A 104 -2.69 -1.86 -0.25
C ILE A 104 -4.10 -2.41 -0.34
N SER A 105 -4.57 -2.67 -1.55
CA SER A 105 -5.92 -3.14 -1.84
C SER A 105 -5.90 -4.49 -2.57
N PRO A 106 -7.03 -5.19 -2.65
CA PRO A 106 -7.18 -6.36 -3.49
C PRO A 106 -6.80 -6.08 -4.95
N PHE A 107 -6.50 -7.13 -5.71
CA PHE A 107 -6.16 -7.06 -7.13
C PHE A 107 -7.45 -7.00 -7.97
N GLY A 108 -8.02 -5.81 -8.11
CA GLY A 108 -9.31 -5.63 -8.79
C GLY A 108 -10.45 -6.36 -8.08
N SER A 109 -11.14 -7.25 -8.80
CA SER A 109 -12.15 -8.17 -8.24
C SER A 109 -11.54 -9.38 -7.53
N ASP A 110 -10.26 -9.65 -7.77
CA ASP A 110 -9.54 -10.78 -7.20
C ASP A 110 -8.88 -10.37 -5.88
N SER A 111 -8.52 -11.36 -5.08
CA SER A 111 -7.77 -11.10 -3.85
C SER A 111 -6.33 -10.71 -4.18
N ALA A 112 -5.70 -9.92 -3.30
CA ALA A 112 -4.26 -9.80 -3.30
C ALA A 112 -3.62 -11.16 -3.03
N ALA A 113 -2.50 -11.46 -3.67
CA ALA A 113 -1.85 -12.75 -3.53
C ALA A 113 -0.32 -12.67 -3.71
N ILE A 114 0.36 -13.64 -3.13
CA ILE A 114 1.77 -13.91 -3.35
C ILE A 114 1.88 -15.28 -4.00
N GLN A 115 2.64 -15.38 -5.09
CA GLN A 115 3.03 -16.66 -5.65
C GLN A 115 4.47 -16.96 -5.24
N THR A 116 4.70 -18.17 -4.75
CA THR A 116 6.04 -18.63 -4.38
C THR A 116 6.81 -19.15 -5.60
N CYS A 117 8.12 -19.32 -5.46
CA CYS A 117 8.98 -19.80 -6.54
C CYS A 117 8.76 -21.28 -6.89
N ILE A 118 8.20 -22.04 -5.98
CA ILE A 118 7.78 -23.43 -6.22
C ILE A 118 6.36 -23.54 -6.80
N GLY A 119 5.69 -22.38 -7.06
CA GLY A 119 4.40 -22.32 -7.75
C GLY A 119 3.19 -22.28 -6.84
N ASN A 120 3.33 -22.31 -5.52
CA ASN A 120 2.21 -22.14 -4.59
C ASN A 120 1.68 -20.70 -4.65
N THR A 121 0.36 -20.54 -4.53
CA THR A 121 -0.26 -19.22 -4.44
C THR A 121 -0.92 -19.05 -3.06
N VAL A 122 -0.52 -18.01 -2.37
CA VAL A 122 -1.06 -17.63 -1.06
C VAL A 122 -1.94 -16.39 -1.26
N THR A 123 -3.24 -16.56 -1.05
CA THR A 123 -4.20 -15.46 -1.05
C THR A 123 -4.09 -14.68 0.25
N LEU A 124 -3.98 -13.36 0.15
CA LEU A 124 -3.87 -12.47 1.30
C LEU A 124 -5.25 -11.97 1.73
N PRO A 125 -5.67 -12.22 2.98
CA PRO A 125 -6.89 -11.63 3.50
C PRO A 125 -6.71 -10.10 3.66
N PRO A 126 -7.80 -9.31 3.65
CA PRO A 126 -7.71 -7.85 3.82
C PRO A 126 -6.94 -7.41 5.06
N THR A 127 -6.96 -8.19 6.14
CA THR A 127 -6.23 -7.93 7.39
C THR A 127 -4.71 -8.11 7.27
N ALA A 128 -4.24 -8.75 6.20
CA ALA A 128 -2.83 -8.89 5.87
C ALA A 128 -2.32 -7.78 4.93
N LEU A 129 -3.19 -6.86 4.51
CA LEU A 129 -2.84 -5.73 3.66
C LEU A 129 -2.56 -4.51 4.52
N GLY A 130 -1.35 -3.96 4.37
CA GLY A 130 -0.91 -2.80 5.12
C GLY A 130 -1.37 -1.48 4.53
N TYR A 131 -1.22 -0.44 5.30
CA TYR A 131 -1.38 0.94 4.83
C TYR A 131 -0.42 1.88 5.54
N VAL A 132 -0.05 2.94 4.87
CA VAL A 132 0.65 4.08 5.46
C VAL A 132 -0.36 5.20 5.68
N ALA A 133 -0.25 5.87 6.81
CA ALA A 133 -1.03 7.05 7.13
C ALA A 133 -0.13 8.28 7.20
N PHE A 134 -0.64 9.39 6.73
CA PHE A 134 0.01 10.68 6.74
C PHE A 134 -0.74 11.61 7.72
N GLY A 135 0.00 12.39 8.49
CA GLY A 135 -0.55 13.24 9.53
C GLY A 135 -0.59 12.55 10.90
N SER A 136 -1.57 12.89 11.74
CA SER A 136 -1.67 12.41 13.12
C SER A 136 -2.28 11.02 13.30
N ILE A 137 -2.65 10.36 12.20
CA ILE A 137 -3.31 9.06 12.21
C ILE A 137 -2.25 7.96 12.13
N PRO A 138 -2.27 6.92 12.98
CA PRO A 138 -1.32 5.82 12.89
C PRO A 138 -1.58 4.97 11.65
N GLY A 139 -0.52 4.60 10.94
CA GLY A 139 -0.54 3.58 9.89
C GLY A 139 -0.70 2.17 10.48
N CYS A 140 -0.92 1.18 9.65
CA CYS A 140 -0.98 -0.22 10.05
C CYS A 140 0.06 -1.07 9.33
N ASN A 141 0.82 -1.81 10.12
CA ASN A 141 1.73 -2.82 9.62
C ASN A 141 1.16 -4.22 9.97
N PRO A 142 0.68 -5.00 8.99
CA PRO A 142 0.08 -6.30 9.22
C PRO A 142 1.06 -7.33 9.81
N CYS A 143 2.36 -7.08 9.74
CA CYS A 143 3.38 -7.92 10.37
C CYS A 143 3.40 -7.82 11.90
N LEU A 144 2.80 -6.77 12.47
CA LEU A 144 2.75 -6.55 13.92
C LEU A 144 1.39 -6.94 14.51
N ALA A 145 0.32 -6.63 13.81
CA ALA A 145 -1.05 -6.98 14.18
C ALA A 145 -1.95 -6.93 12.94
N PRO A 146 -3.07 -7.71 12.90
CA PRO A 146 -4.02 -7.63 11.81
C PRO A 146 -4.52 -6.20 11.60
N CYS A 147 -4.51 -5.73 10.35
CA CYS A 147 -5.00 -4.40 10.02
C CYS A 147 -6.53 -4.41 9.92
N ASN A 148 -7.17 -3.47 10.61
CA ASN A 148 -8.58 -3.20 10.32
C ASN A 148 -8.67 -2.52 8.96
N THR A 149 -9.64 -2.92 8.13
CA THR A 149 -9.89 -2.26 6.86
C THR A 149 -10.26 -0.80 7.09
N VAL A 150 -9.41 0.11 6.62
CA VAL A 150 -9.75 1.53 6.61
C VAL A 150 -10.62 1.77 5.38
N SER A 151 -11.88 2.14 5.60
CA SER A 151 -12.72 2.62 4.51
C SER A 151 -12.23 4.02 4.13
N ILE A 152 -11.52 4.13 3.03
CA ILE A 152 -11.20 5.42 2.43
C ILE A 152 -12.52 5.97 1.86
N ARG A 153 -13.25 6.71 2.68
CA ARG A 153 -14.34 7.55 2.18
C ARG A 153 -13.72 8.93 1.97
N PRO A 154 -13.90 9.56 0.81
CA PRO A 154 -13.62 10.97 0.66
C PRO A 154 -14.45 11.72 1.72
N THR A 155 -13.78 12.17 2.75
CA THR A 155 -14.45 12.87 3.86
C THR A 155 -14.58 14.31 3.41
N SER A 156 -15.78 14.70 2.96
CA SER A 156 -16.06 16.10 2.72
C SER A 156 -15.83 16.89 4.02
N TRP A 157 -15.39 18.14 3.90
CA TRP A 157 -15.19 19.04 5.06
C TRP A 157 -16.42 19.11 6.00
N SER A 158 -17.62 18.90 5.48
CA SER A 158 -18.86 18.81 6.24
C SER A 158 -18.93 17.57 7.15
N ALA A 159 -18.38 16.43 6.74
CA ALA A 159 -18.36 15.21 7.55
C ALA A 159 -17.32 15.30 8.69
N LEU A 160 -16.19 15.98 8.47
CA LEU A 160 -15.21 16.28 9.51
C LEU A 160 -15.78 17.25 10.57
N LYS A 161 -16.55 18.25 10.18
CA LYS A 161 -17.19 19.18 11.11
C LYS A 161 -18.22 18.49 12.01
N SER A 162 -18.93 17.47 11.54
CA SER A 162 -19.90 16.73 12.34
C SER A 162 -19.25 15.83 13.40
N LEU A 163 -18.00 15.40 13.17
CA LEU A 163 -17.23 14.59 14.16
C LEU A 163 -16.62 15.46 15.29
N VAL A 164 -16.27 16.70 15.00
CA VAL A 164 -15.66 17.62 15.97
C VAL A 164 -16.72 18.39 16.79
N GLY A 165 -17.95 18.47 16.32
CA GLY A 165 -19.08 19.20 16.96
C GLY A 165 -19.86 18.41 18.02
N GLN A 166 -19.50 17.17 18.33
CA GLN A 166 -20.12 16.37 19.39
C GLN A 166 -19.19 16.24 20.62
N GLY A 167 -18.68 17.33 21.12
CA GLY A 167 -18.13 17.41 22.48
C GLY A 167 -19.26 17.74 23.48
N PRO A 168 -19.16 17.24 24.73
CA PRO A 168 -20.18 17.38 25.73
C PRO A 168 -20.48 18.81 26.11
#